data_c97266ac7d4626a341313c196eaaef68
#
_entry.id   c97266ac7d4626a341313c196eaaef68
#
_cell.length_a   1.000
_cell.length_b   1.000
_cell.length_c   1.000
_cell.angle_alpha   90.00
_cell.angle_beta   90.00
_cell.angle_gamma   90.00
#
_symmetry.space_group_name_H-M   'P 1'
#
loop_
_entity.id
_entity.type
_entity.pdbx_description
1 polymer ?
#
loop_
_entity_poly.entity_id
_entity_poly.type
_entity_poly.pdbx_seq_one_letter_code
_entity_poly.pdbx_strand_id
1 'polypeptide(L)'
;MITKKLIKFALLFFLIGLTACDNKLNPGFDPDDYEPIVPPEPVRTMDAMASGERVVLSGASLTDIVLKWTPTEKHGNTVYRYEVLIDTIGGDFTKPVETIFSDNNGLESQLTLTHYQANTIGKLAKFRCNTNGTLRWKVRAYCGLDQALSSLEGYFVIFMMDGIDDMPSENEPVYITGVGTEDDGDEAEAQQMLRQNEGFYQTFTQLKADQPFIFMSTVEGRKCYYYVDDNGVLRERNDGEDYTVTVPQSGIYRITINMGEQTISYDEIGAVYLYNHSGGYRQDFNYLGYGKWGVKNYTARKQTESWAGSGETRHSFKMEINGTTYRWGHKEKDKGQPNLTTDNSYYNLYQLALGTDPWDYSFRFCDELLQWGEKQG
;
A
#
# COMPACT_ATOMS: atom_id res chain seq x y z
N MET A 1 55.67 32.09 -29.32
CA MET A 1 56.72 31.08 -29.02
C MET A 1 56.26 29.98 -28.13
N ILE A 2 54.99 29.96 -27.71
CA ILE A 2 54.38 28.96 -26.81
C ILE A 2 53.73 27.79 -27.60
N THR A 3 53.26 28.02 -28.80
CA THR A 3 52.52 27.02 -29.61
C THR A 3 53.36 25.87 -30.15
N LYS A 4 54.66 26.10 -30.40
CA LYS A 4 55.60 25.07 -30.96
C LYS A 4 56.02 24.03 -29.86
N LYS A 5 56.01 24.40 -28.58
CA LYS A 5 56.36 23.47 -27.47
C LYS A 5 55.21 22.55 -27.13
N LEU A 6 53.92 23.02 -27.23
CA LEU A 6 52.73 22.18 -26.96
C LEU A 6 52.56 21.07 -28.01
N ILE A 7 52.84 21.38 -29.28
CA ILE A 7 52.71 20.38 -30.37
C ILE A 7 53.76 19.25 -30.23
N LYS A 8 54.96 19.59 -29.76
CA LYS A 8 55.97 18.56 -29.50
C LYS A 8 55.66 17.67 -28.29
N PHE A 9 54.98 18.21 -27.28
CA PHE A 9 54.53 17.42 -26.11
C PHE A 9 53.35 16.53 -26.49
N ALA A 10 52.40 17.01 -27.28
CA ALA A 10 51.25 16.20 -27.74
C ALA A 10 51.68 15.07 -28.68
N LEU A 11 52.70 15.31 -29.55
CA LEU A 11 53.25 14.24 -30.42
C LEU A 11 54.03 13.20 -29.63
N LEU A 12 54.69 13.57 -28.53
CA LEU A 12 55.42 12.63 -27.67
C LEU A 12 54.43 11.75 -26.87
N PHE A 13 53.29 12.28 -26.40
CA PHE A 13 52.26 11.51 -25.75
C PHE A 13 51.52 10.57 -26.72
N PHE A 14 51.35 10.95 -27.99
CA PHE A 14 50.74 10.09 -29.00
C PHE A 14 51.66 8.93 -29.42
N LEU A 15 52.98 9.13 -29.40
CA LEU A 15 53.94 8.05 -29.66
C LEU A 15 54.10 7.08 -28.49
N ILE A 16 53.89 7.53 -27.25
CA ILE A 16 53.94 6.64 -26.08
C ILE A 16 52.64 5.79 -26.00
N GLY A 17 51.50 6.32 -26.46
CA GLY A 17 50.23 5.61 -26.52
C GLY A 17 50.20 4.46 -27.54
N LEU A 18 51.02 4.48 -28.56
CA LEU A 18 51.09 3.44 -29.61
C LEU A 18 52.02 2.27 -29.26
N THR A 19 52.87 2.42 -28.24
CA THR A 19 53.75 1.32 -27.78
C THR A 19 53.18 0.57 -26.55
N ALA A 20 52.02 0.98 -26.04
CA ALA A 20 51.39 0.34 -24.87
C ALA A 20 50.60 -0.91 -25.21
N CYS A 21 50.57 -1.31 -26.49
CA CYS A 21 49.98 -2.58 -26.94
C CYS A 21 51.05 -3.55 -27.42
N ASP A 22 52.18 -3.67 -26.70
CA ASP A 22 53.09 -4.76 -26.97
C ASP A 22 52.69 -5.97 -26.12
N ASN A 23 52.32 -7.04 -26.81
CA ASN A 23 51.92 -8.34 -26.24
C ASN A 23 52.92 -8.96 -25.22
N LYS A 24 54.03 -8.30 -25.01
CA LYS A 24 55.09 -8.70 -24.04
C LYS A 24 54.78 -8.27 -22.61
N LEU A 25 53.75 -7.46 -22.35
CA LEU A 25 53.36 -7.02 -20.99
C LEU A 25 52.43 -8.02 -20.27
N ASN A 26 51.96 -9.05 -20.95
CA ASN A 26 51.15 -10.09 -20.33
C ASN A 26 51.67 -11.48 -20.81
N PRO A 27 52.73 -12.01 -20.22
CA PRO A 27 53.39 -13.25 -20.68
C PRO A 27 52.53 -14.52 -20.55
N GLY A 28 51.25 -14.38 -20.19
CA GLY A 28 50.29 -15.46 -20.11
C GLY A 28 49.12 -15.36 -21.04
N PHE A 29 49.08 -14.35 -21.95
CA PHE A 29 48.01 -14.22 -22.95
C PHE A 29 48.51 -14.69 -24.32
N ASP A 30 48.09 -15.88 -24.72
CA ASP A 30 48.22 -16.37 -26.09
C ASP A 30 46.89 -16.08 -26.83
N PRO A 31 46.89 -15.26 -27.92
CA PRO A 31 45.69 -15.04 -28.71
C PRO A 31 45.13 -16.31 -29.34
N ASP A 32 45.95 -17.33 -29.50
CA ASP A 32 45.55 -18.64 -30.08
C ASP A 32 44.87 -19.54 -29.03
N ASP A 33 45.00 -19.22 -27.72
CA ASP A 33 44.29 -19.86 -26.64
C ASP A 33 42.86 -19.31 -26.42
N TYR A 34 42.47 -18.28 -27.21
CA TYR A 34 41.13 -17.72 -27.10
C TYR A 34 40.11 -18.58 -27.80
N GLU A 35 39.36 -19.35 -27.00
CA GLU A 35 38.18 -20.00 -27.53
C GLU A 35 37.10 -18.96 -27.83
N PRO A 36 36.59 -18.91 -29.08
CA PRO A 36 35.55 -17.94 -29.45
C PRO A 36 34.30 -18.17 -28.59
N ILE A 37 33.69 -17.07 -28.17
CA ILE A 37 32.39 -17.13 -27.51
C ILE A 37 31.38 -17.74 -28.49
N VAL A 38 30.76 -18.84 -28.11
CA VAL A 38 29.73 -19.52 -28.92
C VAL A 38 28.38 -18.95 -28.51
N PRO A 39 27.57 -18.43 -29.47
CA PRO A 39 26.22 -18.00 -29.18
C PRO A 39 25.38 -19.13 -28.54
N PRO A 40 24.46 -18.82 -27.64
CA PRO A 40 23.62 -19.81 -27.02
C PRO A 40 22.66 -20.45 -28.05
N GLU A 41 22.45 -21.75 -27.93
CA GLU A 41 21.34 -22.40 -28.61
C GLU A 41 20.03 -22.28 -27.80
N PRO A 42 18.86 -22.31 -28.46
CA PRO A 42 17.58 -22.33 -27.79
C PRO A 42 17.46 -23.52 -26.85
N VAL A 43 16.94 -23.30 -25.66
CA VAL A 43 16.57 -24.37 -24.71
C VAL A 43 15.54 -25.27 -25.38
N ARG A 44 15.82 -26.59 -25.44
CA ARG A 44 15.04 -27.57 -26.22
C ARG A 44 14.12 -28.41 -25.36
N THR A 45 14.34 -28.47 -24.06
CA THR A 45 13.54 -29.28 -23.13
C THR A 45 13.19 -28.43 -21.93
N MET A 46 11.92 -28.40 -21.60
CA MET A 46 11.39 -27.74 -20.41
C MET A 46 10.63 -28.81 -19.62
N ASP A 47 10.97 -28.94 -18.36
CA ASP A 47 10.23 -29.82 -17.47
C ASP A 47 8.90 -29.11 -17.16
N ALA A 48 7.84 -29.63 -17.73
CA ALA A 48 6.51 -29.20 -17.36
C ALA A 48 6.33 -29.52 -15.87
N MET A 49 5.86 -28.55 -15.08
CA MET A 49 5.07 -28.92 -13.91
C MET A 49 4.00 -29.87 -14.42
N ALA A 50 3.73 -30.97 -13.72
CA ALA A 50 2.83 -32.01 -14.18
C ALA A 50 1.60 -31.36 -14.82
N SER A 51 1.35 -31.60 -16.12
CA SER A 51 0.42 -30.80 -16.90
C SER A 51 -0.96 -30.83 -16.28
N GLY A 52 -1.47 -29.68 -15.89
CA GLY A 52 -2.77 -29.51 -15.23
C GLY A 52 -2.74 -29.47 -13.71
N GLU A 53 -1.58 -29.59 -13.06
CA GLU A 53 -1.49 -29.40 -11.62
C GLU A 53 -1.68 -27.92 -11.29
N ARG A 54 -2.70 -27.65 -10.46
CA ARG A 54 -3.01 -26.32 -9.97
C ARG A 54 -2.27 -26.06 -8.67
N VAL A 55 -1.43 -25.03 -8.63
CA VAL A 55 -0.82 -24.56 -7.39
C VAL A 55 -1.77 -23.61 -6.68
N VAL A 56 -2.23 -23.97 -5.49
CA VAL A 56 -3.00 -23.08 -4.63
C VAL A 56 -2.03 -22.18 -3.89
N LEU A 57 -2.03 -20.91 -4.24
CA LEU A 57 -1.13 -19.93 -3.64
C LEU A 57 -1.55 -19.64 -2.19
N SER A 58 -0.58 -19.58 -1.28
CA SER A 58 -0.80 -19.30 0.14
C SER A 58 0.40 -18.59 0.76
N GLY A 59 0.16 -17.55 1.52
CA GLY A 59 1.20 -16.86 2.28
C GLY A 59 1.84 -17.70 3.38
N ALA A 60 1.18 -18.78 3.80
CA ALA A 60 1.69 -19.72 4.80
C ALA A 60 2.46 -20.90 4.18
N SER A 61 2.53 -21.00 2.84
CA SER A 61 3.23 -22.09 2.18
C SER A 61 4.73 -21.97 2.34
N LEU A 62 5.38 -23.09 2.70
CA LEU A 62 6.83 -23.23 2.77
C LEU A 62 7.42 -23.93 1.52
N THR A 63 6.56 -24.30 0.55
CA THR A 63 6.99 -24.90 -0.71
C THR A 63 7.06 -23.84 -1.79
N ASP A 64 8.09 -23.93 -2.64
CA ASP A 64 8.26 -23.02 -3.77
C ASP A 64 7.78 -23.67 -5.06
N ILE A 65 7.47 -22.82 -6.04
CA ILE A 65 7.14 -23.22 -7.42
C ILE A 65 8.44 -23.24 -8.19
N VAL A 66 8.82 -24.39 -8.75
CA VAL A 66 10.09 -24.53 -9.46
C VAL A 66 9.85 -24.83 -10.92
N LEU A 67 10.30 -23.94 -11.79
CA LEU A 67 10.32 -24.10 -13.24
C LEU A 67 11.72 -24.58 -13.63
N LYS A 68 11.83 -25.71 -14.36
CA LYS A 68 13.11 -26.30 -14.75
C LYS A 68 13.21 -26.51 -16.25
N TRP A 69 14.42 -26.52 -16.76
CA TRP A 69 14.73 -26.83 -18.16
C TRP A 69 16.10 -27.48 -18.28
N THR A 70 16.35 -28.13 -19.39
CA THR A 70 17.68 -28.60 -19.73
C THR A 70 18.52 -27.42 -20.22
N PRO A 71 19.69 -27.16 -19.63
CA PRO A 71 20.53 -26.05 -20.04
C PRO A 71 21.03 -26.22 -21.47
N THR A 72 21.34 -25.10 -22.10
CA THR A 72 22.07 -25.06 -23.36
C THR A 72 23.41 -25.81 -23.23
N GLU A 73 23.81 -26.57 -24.25
CA GLU A 73 25.08 -27.29 -24.25
C GLU A 73 26.24 -26.31 -24.06
N LYS A 74 27.15 -26.62 -23.15
CA LYS A 74 28.31 -25.77 -22.87
C LYS A 74 29.38 -26.01 -23.93
N HIS A 75 29.89 -24.93 -24.50
CA HIS A 75 31.02 -24.91 -25.39
C HIS A 75 32.21 -24.22 -24.72
N GLY A 76 33.27 -24.99 -24.47
CA GLY A 76 34.49 -24.48 -23.83
C GLY A 76 34.23 -23.82 -22.49
N ASN A 77 34.77 -22.62 -22.31
CA ASN A 77 34.61 -21.80 -21.10
C ASN A 77 33.44 -20.81 -21.15
N THR A 78 32.55 -20.93 -22.16
CA THR A 78 31.41 -20.03 -22.32
C THR A 78 30.41 -20.19 -21.17
N VAL A 79 30.06 -19.06 -20.55
CA VAL A 79 29.04 -19.02 -19.49
C VAL A 79 27.75 -18.49 -20.07
N TYR A 80 26.72 -19.32 -20.04
CA TYR A 80 25.38 -18.92 -20.41
C TYR A 80 24.58 -18.47 -19.18
N ARG A 81 23.76 -17.46 -19.38
CA ARG A 81 22.78 -17.00 -18.39
C ARG A 81 21.38 -17.19 -18.92
N TYR A 82 20.41 -17.27 -18.02
CA TYR A 82 19.02 -17.53 -18.39
C TYR A 82 18.10 -16.49 -17.76
N GLU A 83 17.11 -16.09 -18.54
CA GLU A 83 15.93 -15.35 -18.09
C GLU A 83 14.69 -16.18 -18.42
N VAL A 84 13.72 -16.12 -17.52
CA VAL A 84 12.39 -16.69 -17.73
C VAL A 84 11.43 -15.54 -18.04
N LEU A 85 10.81 -15.63 -19.21
CA LEU A 85 9.75 -14.71 -19.64
C LEU A 85 8.42 -15.38 -19.30
N ILE A 86 7.58 -14.69 -18.51
CA ILE A 86 6.27 -15.18 -18.10
C ILE A 86 5.20 -14.32 -18.74
N ASP A 87 4.20 -14.94 -19.36
CA ASP A 87 3.14 -14.28 -20.10
C ASP A 87 1.78 -14.96 -19.89
N THR A 88 0.71 -14.30 -20.31
CA THR A 88 -0.65 -14.84 -20.27
C THR A 88 -0.92 -15.75 -21.47
N ILE A 89 -2.00 -16.52 -21.42
CA ILE A 89 -2.51 -17.25 -22.58
C ILE A 89 -2.88 -16.22 -23.66
N GLY A 90 -2.28 -16.39 -24.86
CA GLY A 90 -2.49 -15.48 -26.00
C GLY A 90 -1.47 -14.34 -26.11
N GLY A 91 -0.60 -14.13 -25.12
CA GLY A 91 0.56 -13.26 -25.26
C GLY A 91 1.57 -13.81 -26.28
N ASP A 92 2.48 -13.01 -26.76
CA ASP A 92 3.49 -13.39 -27.77
C ASP A 92 4.93 -13.29 -27.25
N PHE A 93 5.09 -13.04 -25.96
CA PHE A 93 6.36 -12.82 -25.28
C PHE A 93 7.19 -11.62 -25.80
N THR A 94 6.61 -10.74 -26.62
CA THR A 94 7.26 -9.49 -27.00
C THR A 94 7.22 -8.45 -25.88
N LYS A 95 6.15 -8.51 -25.08
CA LYS A 95 5.96 -7.74 -23.85
C LYS A 95 5.40 -8.67 -22.77
N PRO A 96 6.26 -9.53 -22.21
CA PRO A 96 5.81 -10.48 -21.19
C PRO A 96 5.31 -9.74 -19.95
N VAL A 97 4.44 -10.38 -19.19
CA VAL A 97 3.94 -9.87 -17.89
C VAL A 97 5.11 -9.64 -16.93
N GLU A 98 6.08 -10.58 -16.96
CA GLU A 98 7.26 -10.48 -16.11
C GLU A 98 8.47 -11.16 -16.79
N THR A 99 9.67 -10.66 -16.48
CA THR A 99 10.93 -11.26 -16.91
C THR A 99 11.87 -11.36 -15.72
N ILE A 100 12.28 -12.57 -15.39
CA ILE A 100 13.04 -12.86 -14.17
C ILE A 100 14.30 -13.65 -14.53
N PHE A 101 15.45 -13.26 -13.98
CA PHE A 101 16.65 -14.08 -14.04
C PHE A 101 16.41 -15.42 -13.34
N SER A 102 16.93 -16.50 -13.90
CA SER A 102 16.93 -17.80 -13.21
C SER A 102 17.74 -17.72 -11.91
N ASP A 103 17.63 -18.76 -11.11
CA ASP A 103 18.31 -18.83 -9.81
C ASP A 103 19.83 -18.57 -9.95
N ASN A 104 20.44 -18.07 -8.89
CA ASN A 104 21.84 -17.68 -8.85
C ASN A 104 22.21 -16.63 -9.93
N ASN A 105 21.39 -15.57 -10.06
CA ASN A 105 21.59 -14.48 -11.04
C ASN A 105 21.67 -14.97 -12.50
N GLY A 106 20.83 -15.92 -12.86
CA GLY A 106 20.74 -16.43 -14.21
C GLY A 106 21.69 -17.59 -14.53
N LEU A 107 22.40 -18.12 -13.56
CA LEU A 107 23.40 -19.18 -13.81
C LEU A 107 22.84 -20.60 -13.70
N GLU A 108 21.67 -20.77 -13.09
CA GLU A 108 21.04 -22.07 -12.95
C GLU A 108 19.95 -22.31 -14.02
N SER A 109 19.73 -23.57 -14.35
CA SER A 109 18.69 -23.99 -15.29
C SER A 109 17.35 -24.24 -14.61
N GLN A 110 17.04 -23.41 -13.64
CA GLN A 110 15.77 -23.39 -12.92
C GLN A 110 15.43 -21.96 -12.45
N LEU A 111 14.13 -21.71 -12.27
CA LEU A 111 13.60 -20.53 -11.57
C LEU A 111 12.73 -20.99 -10.42
N THR A 112 13.07 -20.54 -9.23
CA THR A 112 12.31 -20.78 -8.02
C THR A 112 11.49 -19.56 -7.66
N LEU A 113 10.17 -19.71 -7.61
CA LEU A 113 9.22 -18.66 -7.25
C LEU A 113 8.56 -18.99 -5.91
N THR A 114 8.59 -18.06 -4.99
CA THR A 114 7.71 -18.13 -3.81
C THR A 114 6.24 -17.94 -4.21
N HIS A 115 5.31 -18.37 -3.36
CA HIS A 115 3.89 -18.16 -3.57
C HIS A 115 3.53 -16.66 -3.68
N TYR A 116 4.20 -15.79 -2.95
CA TYR A 116 4.03 -14.33 -3.07
C TYR A 116 4.47 -13.78 -4.42
N GLN A 117 5.62 -14.23 -4.94
CA GLN A 117 6.08 -13.82 -6.27
C GLN A 117 5.11 -14.28 -7.36
N ALA A 118 4.67 -15.54 -7.30
CA ALA A 118 3.67 -16.06 -8.24
C ALA A 118 2.34 -15.30 -8.16
N ASN A 119 1.89 -14.93 -6.96
CA ASN A 119 0.69 -14.11 -6.77
C ASN A 119 0.86 -12.70 -7.36
N THR A 120 2.03 -12.09 -7.17
CA THR A 120 2.35 -10.78 -7.76
C THR A 120 2.32 -10.84 -9.29
N ILE A 121 2.93 -11.87 -9.89
CA ILE A 121 2.89 -12.11 -11.34
C ILE A 121 1.43 -12.30 -11.81
N GLY A 122 0.62 -13.05 -11.05
CA GLY A 122 -0.80 -13.23 -11.35
C GLY A 122 -1.56 -11.91 -11.34
N LYS A 123 -1.30 -11.03 -10.38
CA LYS A 123 -1.90 -9.67 -10.33
C LYS A 123 -1.45 -8.81 -11.52
N LEU A 124 -0.18 -8.85 -11.90
CA LEU A 124 0.31 -8.17 -13.11
C LEU A 124 -0.38 -8.71 -14.37
N ALA A 125 -0.66 -10.02 -14.41
CA ALA A 125 -1.46 -10.66 -15.46
C ALA A 125 -2.96 -10.36 -15.38
N LYS A 126 -3.41 -9.53 -14.41
CA LYS A 126 -4.81 -9.16 -14.17
C LYS A 126 -5.70 -10.34 -13.75
N PHE A 127 -5.14 -11.36 -13.12
CA PHE A 127 -5.92 -12.41 -12.48
C PHE A 127 -6.49 -11.92 -11.16
N ARG A 128 -7.74 -12.23 -10.91
CA ARG A 128 -8.44 -11.83 -9.70
C ARG A 128 -8.13 -12.76 -8.53
N CYS A 129 -8.18 -12.24 -7.33
CA CYS A 129 -8.12 -13.02 -6.10
C CYS A 129 -9.15 -14.15 -6.11
N ASN A 130 -8.82 -15.29 -5.50
CA ASN A 130 -9.69 -16.48 -5.45
C ASN A 130 -10.10 -17.05 -6.80
N THR A 131 -9.36 -16.77 -7.86
CA THR A 131 -9.61 -17.36 -9.20
C THR A 131 -8.42 -18.14 -9.72
N ASN A 132 -8.67 -18.98 -10.73
CA ASN A 132 -7.61 -19.66 -11.44
C ASN A 132 -7.03 -18.74 -12.51
N GLY A 133 -5.70 -18.72 -12.61
CA GLY A 133 -4.96 -18.10 -13.68
C GLY A 133 -4.02 -19.09 -14.33
N THR A 134 -3.88 -19.06 -15.66
CA THR A 134 -2.89 -19.86 -16.40
C THR A 134 -1.84 -18.93 -16.96
N LEU A 135 -0.59 -19.20 -16.59
CA LEU A 135 0.59 -18.51 -17.09
C LEU A 135 1.37 -19.42 -18.02
N ARG A 136 1.98 -18.82 -19.04
CA ARG A 136 2.95 -19.46 -19.92
C ARG A 136 4.32 -18.89 -19.64
N TRP A 137 5.35 -19.68 -19.93
CA TRP A 137 6.71 -19.23 -19.77
C TRP A 137 7.63 -19.75 -20.86
N LYS A 138 8.65 -18.98 -21.18
CA LYS A 138 9.75 -19.30 -22.08
C LYS A 138 11.08 -18.98 -21.41
N VAL A 139 12.14 -19.62 -21.89
CA VAL A 139 13.49 -19.37 -21.43
C VAL A 139 14.28 -18.68 -22.52
N ARG A 140 14.92 -17.57 -22.18
CA ARG A 140 15.93 -16.92 -22.99
C ARG A 140 17.30 -17.24 -22.42
N ALA A 141 18.16 -17.88 -23.24
CA ALA A 141 19.56 -18.06 -22.94
C ALA A 141 20.35 -16.91 -23.60
N TYR A 142 21.37 -16.41 -22.93
CA TYR A 142 22.23 -15.38 -23.51
C TYR A 142 23.70 -15.48 -23.05
N CYS A 143 24.59 -14.96 -23.86
CA CYS A 143 25.99 -14.79 -23.59
C CYS A 143 26.46 -13.46 -24.22
N GLY A 144 26.81 -12.49 -23.39
CA GLY A 144 27.08 -11.14 -23.86
C GLY A 144 25.85 -10.51 -24.52
N LEU A 145 25.96 -10.22 -25.84
CA LEU A 145 24.87 -9.65 -26.64
C LEU A 145 24.09 -10.73 -27.42
N ASP A 146 24.61 -11.93 -27.52
CA ASP A 146 23.94 -13.03 -28.19
C ASP A 146 22.89 -13.67 -27.32
N GLN A 147 21.72 -13.93 -27.90
CA GLN A 147 20.59 -14.51 -27.19
C GLN A 147 19.81 -15.52 -28.05
N ALA A 148 19.22 -16.49 -27.39
CA ALA A 148 18.32 -17.45 -28.01
C ALA A 148 17.09 -17.70 -27.13
N LEU A 149 15.91 -17.57 -27.72
CA LEU A 149 14.65 -17.84 -27.04
C LEU A 149 14.23 -19.29 -27.30
N SER A 150 13.74 -20.00 -26.27
CA SER A 150 13.23 -21.35 -26.40
C SER A 150 12.11 -21.42 -27.42
N SER A 151 12.12 -22.48 -28.23
CA SER A 151 11.02 -22.80 -29.16
C SER A 151 9.81 -23.41 -28.44
N LEU A 152 10.04 -24.00 -27.27
CA LEU A 152 9.02 -24.58 -26.40
C LEU A 152 8.48 -23.59 -25.42
N GLU A 153 7.27 -23.86 -24.94
CA GLU A 153 6.60 -23.11 -23.88
C GLU A 153 6.23 -24.06 -22.74
N GLY A 154 6.40 -23.59 -21.52
CA GLY A 154 5.83 -24.26 -20.36
C GLY A 154 4.55 -23.57 -19.92
N TYR A 155 3.74 -24.28 -19.14
CA TYR A 155 2.48 -23.80 -18.59
C TYR A 155 2.43 -24.14 -17.11
N PHE A 156 1.85 -23.24 -16.30
CA PHE A 156 1.47 -23.54 -14.93
C PHE A 156 0.16 -22.83 -14.56
N VAL A 157 -0.64 -23.50 -13.74
CA VAL A 157 -1.92 -22.98 -13.27
C VAL A 157 -1.77 -22.58 -11.82
N ILE A 158 -2.16 -21.37 -11.49
CA ILE A 158 -2.20 -20.87 -10.12
C ILE A 158 -3.63 -20.59 -9.71
N PHE A 159 -3.95 -20.86 -8.45
CA PHE A 159 -5.14 -20.32 -7.80
C PHE A 159 -4.67 -19.15 -6.94
N MET A 160 -5.13 -17.96 -7.27
CA MET A 160 -4.71 -16.71 -6.66
C MET A 160 -5.00 -16.69 -5.16
N MET A 161 -4.15 -16.03 -4.39
CA MET A 161 -4.40 -15.80 -2.96
C MET A 161 -5.66 -14.96 -2.76
N ASP A 162 -6.23 -15.09 -1.56
CA ASP A 162 -7.24 -14.16 -1.07
C ASP A 162 -6.71 -12.73 -1.06
N GLY A 163 -7.59 -11.75 -1.30
CA GLY A 163 -7.17 -10.36 -1.26
C GLY A 163 -8.23 -9.39 -1.72
N ILE A 164 -7.78 -8.15 -1.90
CA ILE A 164 -8.51 -7.06 -2.53
C ILE A 164 -7.85 -6.81 -3.88
N ASP A 165 -8.61 -6.98 -4.95
CA ASP A 165 -8.12 -6.78 -6.32
C ASP A 165 -8.10 -5.31 -6.71
N ASP A 166 -9.18 -4.62 -6.36
CA ASP A 166 -9.42 -3.25 -6.76
C ASP A 166 -9.24 -2.31 -5.56
N MET A 167 -8.00 -1.97 -5.31
CA MET A 167 -7.65 -1.01 -4.26
C MET A 167 -7.85 0.41 -4.77
N PRO A 168 -8.68 1.24 -4.09
CA PRO A 168 -8.92 2.61 -4.52
C PRO A 168 -7.65 3.45 -4.54
N SER A 169 -7.47 4.21 -5.61
CA SER A 169 -6.39 5.19 -5.75
C SER A 169 -6.66 6.46 -4.91
N GLU A 170 -5.75 7.43 -4.96
CA GLU A 170 -5.88 8.69 -4.21
C GLU A 170 -7.15 9.47 -4.55
N ASN A 171 -7.62 9.38 -5.80
CA ASN A 171 -8.78 10.12 -6.29
C ASN A 171 -10.09 9.31 -6.23
N GLU A 172 -10.07 8.12 -5.66
CA GLU A 172 -11.21 7.22 -5.58
C GLU A 172 -11.62 7.04 -4.12
N PRO A 173 -12.59 7.83 -3.64
CA PRO A 173 -12.99 7.82 -2.24
C PRO A 173 -13.65 6.50 -1.83
N VAL A 174 -13.43 6.12 -0.59
CA VAL A 174 -14.12 4.99 0.05
C VAL A 174 -15.24 5.52 0.91
N TYR A 175 -16.36 4.83 0.89
CA TYR A 175 -17.57 5.17 1.65
C TYR A 175 -17.97 3.98 2.54
N ILE A 176 -18.72 4.29 3.59
CA ILE A 176 -19.49 3.32 4.38
C ILE A 176 -20.97 3.60 4.18
N THR A 177 -21.77 2.53 3.98
CA THR A 177 -23.21 2.61 3.75
C THR A 177 -23.93 1.35 4.21
N GLY A 178 -25.22 1.42 4.42
CA GLY A 178 -26.07 0.30 4.76
C GLY A 178 -27.17 0.65 5.76
N VAL A 179 -28.10 -0.25 5.98
CA VAL A 179 -29.19 -0.06 6.97
C VAL A 179 -28.66 0.14 8.38
N GLY A 180 -27.47 -0.41 8.65
CA GLY A 180 -26.75 -0.28 9.91
C GLY A 180 -26.05 1.08 10.12
N THR A 181 -25.95 1.92 9.10
CA THR A 181 -25.31 3.24 9.15
C THR A 181 -26.32 4.38 9.22
N GLU A 182 -25.84 5.61 9.17
CA GLU A 182 -26.67 6.81 9.32
C GLU A 182 -27.42 7.19 8.05
N ASP A 183 -26.98 6.72 6.89
CA ASP A 183 -27.63 6.88 5.59
C ASP A 183 -28.83 5.93 5.38
N ASP A 184 -29.03 4.99 6.33
CA ASP A 184 -30.13 4.00 6.31
C ASP A 184 -30.20 3.21 4.98
N GLY A 185 -29.05 3.01 4.31
CA GLY A 185 -28.89 2.28 3.06
C GLY A 185 -29.06 3.12 1.79
N ASP A 186 -29.20 4.43 1.91
CA ASP A 186 -29.15 5.32 0.75
C ASP A 186 -27.70 5.62 0.34
N GLU A 187 -27.20 4.88 -0.62
CA GLU A 187 -25.83 5.04 -1.11
C GLU A 187 -25.50 6.46 -1.62
N ALA A 188 -26.51 7.26 -1.97
CA ALA A 188 -26.30 8.64 -2.38
C ALA A 188 -25.89 9.54 -1.20
N GLU A 189 -26.27 9.15 0.01
CA GLU A 189 -25.94 9.81 1.28
C GLU A 189 -24.83 9.08 2.04
N ALA A 190 -24.17 8.10 1.41
CA ALA A 190 -23.11 7.30 2.03
C ALA A 190 -22.00 8.17 2.62
N GLN A 191 -21.56 7.83 3.81
CA GLN A 191 -20.53 8.59 4.50
C GLN A 191 -19.15 8.29 3.93
N GLN A 192 -18.48 9.33 3.41
CA GLN A 192 -17.10 9.20 2.97
C GLN A 192 -16.16 8.94 4.15
N MET A 193 -15.28 7.96 3.97
CA MET A 193 -14.16 7.71 4.87
C MET A 193 -12.96 8.59 4.50
N LEU A 194 -12.21 9.03 5.49
CA LEU A 194 -10.99 9.77 5.28
C LEU A 194 -9.85 8.82 4.94
N ARG A 195 -9.16 9.10 3.83
CA ARG A 195 -7.92 8.43 3.46
C ARG A 195 -6.76 9.01 4.27
N GLN A 196 -6.16 8.19 5.13
CA GLN A 196 -4.99 8.57 5.94
C GLN A 196 -3.68 8.38 5.13
N ASN A 197 -3.61 7.29 4.39
CA ASN A 197 -2.56 6.97 3.44
C ASN A 197 -3.07 5.90 2.44
N GLU A 198 -2.20 5.34 1.62
CA GLU A 198 -2.57 4.32 0.64
C GLU A 198 -3.21 3.10 1.31
N GLY A 199 -4.43 2.79 0.89
CA GLY A 199 -5.21 1.67 1.41
C GLY A 199 -5.70 1.80 2.86
N PHE A 200 -5.42 2.92 3.52
CA PHE A 200 -5.78 3.13 4.92
C PHE A 200 -6.83 4.23 5.06
N TYR A 201 -8.02 3.85 5.58
CA TYR A 201 -9.17 4.74 5.68
C TYR A 201 -9.77 4.71 7.07
N GLN A 202 -10.29 5.85 7.52
CA GLN A 202 -10.90 6.02 8.83
C GLN A 202 -12.18 6.85 8.75
N THR A 203 -13.16 6.53 9.57
CA THR A 203 -14.35 7.37 9.78
C THR A 203 -14.88 7.24 11.20
N PHE A 204 -15.72 8.19 11.59
CA PHE A 204 -16.53 8.14 12.79
C PHE A 204 -18.00 8.13 12.39
N THR A 205 -18.76 7.14 12.82
CA THR A 205 -20.15 6.98 12.43
C THR A 205 -20.95 6.29 13.52
N GLN A 206 -22.26 6.50 13.56
CA GLN A 206 -23.16 5.74 14.40
C GLN A 206 -23.58 4.46 13.68
N LEU A 207 -23.45 3.32 14.37
CA LEU A 207 -23.89 2.02 13.89
C LEU A 207 -25.05 1.48 14.73
N LYS A 208 -25.95 0.76 14.07
CA LYS A 208 -27.09 0.06 14.67
C LYS A 208 -26.72 -1.42 14.88
N ALA A 209 -27.00 -1.95 16.08
CA ALA A 209 -26.74 -3.37 16.39
C ALA A 209 -27.42 -4.30 15.38
N ASP A 210 -26.71 -5.34 14.99
CA ASP A 210 -27.17 -6.43 14.13
C ASP A 210 -27.75 -5.97 12.77
N GLN A 211 -27.52 -4.71 12.38
CA GLN A 211 -27.93 -4.20 11.08
C GLN A 211 -26.76 -4.20 10.10
N PRO A 212 -26.99 -4.61 8.83
CA PRO A 212 -25.94 -4.75 7.86
C PRO A 212 -25.41 -3.39 7.36
N PHE A 213 -24.13 -3.34 7.14
CA PHE A 213 -23.42 -2.27 6.42
C PHE A 213 -22.27 -2.83 5.58
N ILE A 214 -21.72 -2.01 4.69
CA ILE A 214 -20.65 -2.39 3.78
C ILE A 214 -19.80 -1.18 3.46
N PHE A 215 -18.56 -1.40 3.05
CA PHE A 215 -17.71 -0.36 2.48
C PHE A 215 -17.79 -0.42 0.96
N MET A 216 -17.69 0.74 0.31
CA MET A 216 -17.73 0.80 -1.15
C MET A 216 -16.81 1.87 -1.71
N SER A 217 -16.40 1.67 -2.95
CA SER A 217 -15.68 2.67 -3.77
C SER A 217 -16.03 2.49 -5.24
N THR A 218 -15.62 3.45 -6.07
CA THR A 218 -15.63 3.29 -7.52
C THR A 218 -14.18 3.30 -8.00
N VAL A 219 -13.68 2.13 -8.38
CA VAL A 219 -12.29 1.94 -8.82
C VAL A 219 -12.27 1.75 -10.33
N GLU A 220 -11.53 2.57 -11.05
CA GLU A 220 -11.46 2.55 -12.52
C GLU A 220 -12.87 2.56 -13.20
N GLY A 221 -13.83 3.25 -12.59
CA GLY A 221 -15.21 3.32 -13.08
C GLY A 221 -16.11 2.13 -12.72
N ARG A 222 -15.60 1.11 -12.02
CA ARG A 222 -16.34 -0.06 -11.53
C ARG A 222 -16.66 0.12 -10.04
N LYS A 223 -17.92 -0.15 -9.65
CA LYS A 223 -18.33 -0.14 -8.25
C LYS A 223 -17.79 -1.40 -7.55
N CYS A 224 -17.04 -1.19 -6.49
CA CYS A 224 -16.43 -2.23 -5.67
C CYS A 224 -17.00 -2.15 -4.26
N TYR A 225 -17.26 -3.30 -3.66
CA TYR A 225 -17.76 -3.43 -2.30
C TYR A 225 -16.79 -4.25 -1.47
N TYR A 226 -16.62 -3.87 -0.19
CA TYR A 226 -15.72 -4.54 0.74
C TYR A 226 -16.47 -4.88 2.01
N TYR A 227 -16.26 -6.09 2.51
CA TYR A 227 -16.91 -6.61 3.72
C TYR A 227 -15.88 -7.27 4.62
N VAL A 228 -16.32 -7.73 5.79
CA VAL A 228 -15.47 -8.48 6.73
C VAL A 228 -15.99 -9.89 6.80
N ASP A 229 -15.12 -10.88 6.57
CA ASP A 229 -15.48 -12.30 6.67
C ASP A 229 -15.60 -12.77 8.13
N ASP A 230 -16.05 -14.01 8.33
CA ASP A 230 -16.23 -14.63 9.68
C ASP A 230 -14.93 -14.74 10.48
N ASN A 231 -13.76 -14.56 9.84
CA ASN A 231 -12.44 -14.55 10.48
C ASN A 231 -11.99 -13.13 10.85
N GLY A 232 -12.79 -12.12 10.58
CA GLY A 232 -12.44 -10.71 10.82
C GLY A 232 -11.52 -10.11 9.76
N VAL A 233 -11.42 -10.71 8.58
CA VAL A 233 -10.55 -10.26 7.50
C VAL A 233 -11.34 -9.44 6.48
N LEU A 234 -10.83 -8.27 6.12
CA LEU A 234 -11.42 -7.41 5.10
C LEU A 234 -11.26 -8.04 3.71
N ARG A 235 -12.36 -8.18 2.97
CA ARG A 235 -12.44 -8.82 1.65
C ARG A 235 -13.11 -7.91 0.64
N GLU A 236 -12.77 -8.07 -0.62
CA GLU A 236 -13.59 -7.55 -1.72
C GLU A 236 -14.73 -8.55 -2.03
N ARG A 237 -15.92 -8.01 -2.22
CA ARG A 237 -17.10 -8.80 -2.56
C ARG A 237 -17.11 -9.10 -4.06
N ASN A 238 -17.24 -10.37 -4.43
CA ASN A 238 -17.40 -10.76 -5.82
C ASN A 238 -18.83 -10.49 -6.33
N ASP A 239 -19.00 -10.43 -7.66
CA ASP A 239 -20.30 -10.26 -8.27
C ASP A 239 -21.28 -11.37 -7.86
N GLY A 240 -22.47 -10.98 -7.42
CA GLY A 240 -23.53 -11.91 -7.01
C GLY A 240 -23.47 -12.40 -5.57
N GLU A 241 -22.45 -12.01 -4.80
CA GLU A 241 -22.40 -12.25 -3.35
C GLU A 241 -23.14 -11.13 -2.60
N ASP A 242 -23.71 -11.46 -1.44
CA ASP A 242 -24.45 -10.52 -0.59
C ASP A 242 -23.88 -10.44 0.84
N TYR A 243 -22.54 -10.46 0.92
CA TYR A 243 -21.84 -10.35 2.19
C TYR A 243 -21.84 -8.91 2.68
N THR A 244 -22.13 -8.76 3.97
CA THR A 244 -22.17 -7.48 4.68
C THR A 244 -21.49 -7.62 6.05
N VAL A 245 -21.38 -6.51 6.74
CA VAL A 245 -20.79 -6.43 8.09
C VAL A 245 -21.87 -6.03 9.08
N THR A 246 -21.79 -6.51 10.31
CA THR A 246 -22.63 -6.05 11.44
C THR A 246 -21.78 -5.77 12.67
N VAL A 247 -22.33 -5.01 13.62
CA VAL A 247 -21.76 -4.87 14.97
C VAL A 247 -22.74 -5.37 16.00
N PRO A 248 -22.28 -5.96 17.13
CA PRO A 248 -23.19 -6.55 18.13
C PRO A 248 -23.91 -5.52 19.00
N GLN A 249 -23.44 -4.28 19.02
CA GLN A 249 -24.01 -3.22 19.87
C GLN A 249 -24.17 -1.93 19.05
N SER A 250 -25.27 -1.21 19.31
CA SER A 250 -25.44 0.13 18.75
C SER A 250 -24.57 1.12 19.48
N GLY A 251 -23.90 1.99 18.75
CA GLY A 251 -23.00 2.99 19.32
C GLY A 251 -22.39 3.89 18.26
N ILE A 252 -21.57 4.81 18.71
CA ILE A 252 -20.72 5.63 17.82
C ILE A 252 -19.36 4.95 17.79
N TYR A 253 -18.85 4.71 16.60
CA TYR A 253 -17.60 4.00 16.38
C TYR A 253 -16.62 4.82 15.57
N ARG A 254 -15.33 4.72 15.91
CA ARG A 254 -14.25 4.98 14.99
C ARG A 254 -13.96 3.68 14.26
N ILE A 255 -14.16 3.70 12.95
CA ILE A 255 -13.90 2.55 12.08
C ILE A 255 -12.63 2.85 11.31
N THR A 256 -11.70 1.92 11.34
CA THR A 256 -10.46 2.01 10.58
C THR A 256 -10.30 0.76 9.74
N ILE A 257 -10.09 0.91 8.43
CA ILE A 257 -9.80 -0.20 7.52
C ILE A 257 -8.41 -0.02 6.91
N ASN A 258 -7.68 -1.12 6.80
CA ASN A 258 -6.43 -1.21 6.05
C ASN A 258 -6.58 -2.28 4.97
N MET A 259 -6.75 -1.83 3.74
CA MET A 259 -6.97 -2.72 2.58
C MET A 259 -5.71 -3.51 2.23
N GLY A 260 -4.53 -2.93 2.44
CA GLY A 260 -3.25 -3.61 2.16
C GLY A 260 -2.99 -4.77 3.11
N GLU A 261 -3.32 -4.60 4.39
CA GLU A 261 -3.20 -5.63 5.43
C GLU A 261 -4.49 -6.43 5.61
N GLN A 262 -5.58 -6.06 4.94
CA GLN A 262 -6.90 -6.69 5.03
C GLN A 262 -7.45 -6.69 6.45
N THR A 263 -7.19 -5.63 7.21
CA THR A 263 -7.61 -5.50 8.61
C THR A 263 -8.67 -4.43 8.81
N ILE A 264 -9.44 -4.59 9.87
CA ILE A 264 -10.43 -3.63 10.32
C ILE A 264 -10.38 -3.51 11.85
N SER A 265 -10.67 -2.31 12.34
CA SER A 265 -10.90 -2.11 13.77
C SER A 265 -12.16 -1.28 13.99
N TYR A 266 -12.83 -1.57 15.10
CA TYR A 266 -14.01 -0.88 15.61
C TYR A 266 -13.68 -0.38 17.01
N ASP A 267 -13.53 0.91 17.17
CA ASP A 267 -13.28 1.53 18.48
C ASP A 267 -14.56 2.24 18.93
N GLU A 268 -15.13 1.83 20.05
CA GLU A 268 -16.30 2.49 20.62
C GLU A 268 -15.93 3.90 21.10
N ILE A 269 -16.74 4.88 20.71
CA ILE A 269 -16.60 6.26 21.12
C ILE A 269 -17.58 6.52 22.27
N GLY A 270 -17.00 6.83 23.43
CA GLY A 270 -17.73 7.30 24.58
C GLY A 270 -18.01 8.81 24.52
N ALA A 271 -17.72 9.51 25.60
CA ALA A 271 -17.97 10.93 25.67
C ALA A 271 -16.97 11.75 24.84
N VAL A 272 -17.49 12.77 24.19
CA VAL A 272 -16.69 13.84 23.54
C VAL A 272 -17.01 15.14 24.25
N TYR A 273 -15.97 15.89 24.65
CA TYR A 273 -16.18 17.05 25.50
C TYR A 273 -15.05 18.07 25.45
N LEU A 274 -15.39 19.30 25.78
CA LEU A 274 -14.43 20.33 26.18
C LEU A 274 -14.09 20.17 27.68
N TYR A 275 -12.81 20.30 27.98
CA TYR A 275 -12.33 20.37 29.35
C TYR A 275 -11.56 21.66 29.58
N ASN A 276 -12.06 22.45 30.51
CA ASN A 276 -11.36 23.67 30.99
C ASN A 276 -10.36 23.27 32.07
N HIS A 277 -9.10 23.48 31.74
CA HIS A 277 -7.99 23.04 32.61
C HIS A 277 -7.91 23.78 33.95
N SER A 278 -8.42 24.99 34.03
CA SER A 278 -8.29 25.85 35.22
C SER A 278 -9.50 25.83 36.11
N GLY A 279 -10.67 25.75 35.51
CA GLY A 279 -11.91 25.68 36.28
C GLY A 279 -12.31 24.25 36.64
N GLY A 280 -11.61 23.24 36.11
CA GLY A 280 -11.91 21.83 36.37
C GLY A 280 -13.29 21.38 35.89
N TYR A 281 -13.91 22.11 34.98
CA TYR A 281 -15.23 21.75 34.49
C TYR A 281 -15.19 21.19 33.07
N ARG A 282 -16.18 20.33 32.78
CA ARG A 282 -16.39 19.62 31.52
C ARG A 282 -17.67 20.11 30.87
N GLN A 283 -17.64 20.25 29.53
CA GLN A 283 -18.82 20.49 28.72
C GLN A 283 -18.90 19.39 27.65
N ASP A 284 -19.91 18.52 27.79
CA ASP A 284 -20.14 17.45 26.84
C ASP A 284 -20.69 17.98 25.51
N PHE A 285 -20.29 17.35 24.43
CA PHE A 285 -20.80 17.56 23.09
C PHE A 285 -21.84 16.52 22.74
N ASN A 286 -22.85 16.93 22.00
CA ASN A 286 -23.82 16.01 21.40
C ASN A 286 -23.30 15.51 20.07
N TYR A 287 -23.53 14.25 19.79
CA TYR A 287 -23.31 13.71 18.46
C TYR A 287 -24.41 14.25 17.51
N LEU A 288 -24.00 14.76 16.35
CA LEU A 288 -24.87 15.39 15.36
C LEU A 288 -25.02 14.58 14.07
N GLY A 289 -24.36 13.41 14.01
CA GLY A 289 -24.34 12.54 12.86
C GLY A 289 -23.07 12.72 11.98
N TYR A 290 -22.76 11.71 11.21
CA TYR A 290 -21.67 11.71 10.21
C TYR A 290 -20.30 12.18 10.76
N GLY A 291 -19.95 11.69 11.95
CA GLY A 291 -18.69 12.04 12.61
C GLY A 291 -18.64 13.49 13.14
N LYS A 292 -19.79 14.14 13.28
CA LYS A 292 -19.88 15.52 13.76
C LYS A 292 -20.39 15.57 15.21
N TRP A 293 -19.77 16.40 16.01
CA TRP A 293 -20.19 16.73 17.37
C TRP A 293 -20.38 18.23 17.51
N GLY A 294 -21.24 18.61 18.43
CA GLY A 294 -21.47 20.01 18.71
C GLY A 294 -22.08 20.31 20.05
N VAL A 295 -21.96 21.54 20.49
CA VAL A 295 -22.62 22.12 21.64
C VAL A 295 -23.16 23.50 21.24
N LYS A 296 -24.40 23.80 21.67
CA LYS A 296 -25.04 25.09 21.44
C LYS A 296 -24.96 25.97 22.68
N ASN A 297 -24.95 27.26 22.47
CA ASN A 297 -25.01 28.28 23.51
C ASN A 297 -23.91 28.14 24.60
N TYR A 298 -22.72 27.65 24.18
CA TYR A 298 -21.60 27.55 25.10
C TYR A 298 -20.91 28.89 25.29
N THR A 299 -20.72 29.30 26.55
CA THR A 299 -19.93 30.50 26.88
C THR A 299 -18.63 30.04 27.53
N ALA A 300 -17.51 30.43 26.91
CA ALA A 300 -16.19 30.13 27.46
C ALA A 300 -16.01 30.86 28.80
N ARG A 301 -15.77 30.08 29.86
CA ARG A 301 -15.61 30.61 31.21
C ARG A 301 -14.17 31.01 31.45
N LYS A 302 -14.01 32.15 32.09
CA LYS A 302 -12.72 32.64 32.57
C LYS A 302 -12.20 31.73 33.68
N GLN A 303 -10.91 31.50 33.70
CA GLN A 303 -10.25 30.81 34.79
C GLN A 303 -10.31 31.62 36.08
N THR A 304 -10.52 30.93 37.18
CA THR A 304 -10.56 31.51 38.53
C THR A 304 -9.29 31.21 39.34
N GLU A 305 -8.39 30.41 38.81
CA GLU A 305 -7.15 30.01 39.46
C GLU A 305 -6.17 31.19 39.58
N SER A 306 -5.47 31.32 40.71
CA SER A 306 -4.57 32.45 41.01
C SER A 306 -3.38 32.56 40.05
N TRP A 307 -2.98 31.51 39.40
CA TRP A 307 -1.90 31.47 38.41
C TRP A 307 -2.34 31.86 36.98
N ALA A 308 -3.62 31.88 36.75
CA ALA A 308 -4.20 32.18 35.45
C ALA A 308 -4.27 33.70 35.24
N GLY A 309 -3.67 34.20 34.18
CA GLY A 309 -3.82 35.60 33.78
C GLY A 309 -5.27 35.97 33.50
N SER A 310 -5.57 37.28 33.48
CA SER A 310 -6.92 37.83 33.35
C SER A 310 -7.68 37.50 32.07
N GLY A 311 -7.14 36.70 31.20
CA GLY A 311 -7.75 36.28 29.90
C GLY A 311 -7.61 34.82 29.61
N GLU A 312 -7.31 33.99 30.57
CA GLU A 312 -7.05 32.58 30.38
C GLU A 312 -8.35 31.78 30.09
N THR A 313 -8.44 31.21 28.90
CA THR A 313 -9.59 30.42 28.43
C THR A 313 -9.17 29.10 27.76
N ARG A 314 -8.02 28.56 28.16
CA ARG A 314 -7.53 27.33 27.53
C ARG A 314 -8.41 26.15 27.86
N HIS A 315 -8.79 25.45 26.79
CA HIS A 315 -9.56 24.21 26.82
C HIS A 315 -8.81 23.13 26.07
N SER A 316 -9.08 21.87 26.39
CA SER A 316 -8.73 20.75 25.54
C SER A 316 -10.00 20.07 25.03
N PHE A 317 -9.99 19.70 23.77
CA PHE A 317 -10.97 18.78 23.21
C PHE A 317 -10.56 17.36 23.61
N LYS A 318 -11.50 16.61 24.16
CA LYS A 318 -11.27 15.23 24.63
C LYS A 318 -12.30 14.29 24.05
N MET A 319 -11.87 13.05 23.80
CA MET A 319 -12.68 11.96 23.33
C MET A 319 -12.33 10.69 24.10
N GLU A 320 -13.31 9.96 24.53
CA GLU A 320 -13.14 8.64 25.12
C GLU A 320 -13.24 7.60 24.02
N ILE A 321 -12.18 6.78 23.83
CA ILE A 321 -12.10 5.70 22.86
C ILE A 321 -11.80 4.43 23.62
N ASN A 322 -12.69 3.46 23.55
CA ASN A 322 -12.59 2.20 24.31
C ASN A 322 -12.30 2.46 25.80
N GLY A 323 -12.95 3.45 26.39
CA GLY A 323 -12.76 3.86 27.79
C GLY A 323 -11.46 4.63 28.09
N THR A 324 -10.59 4.84 27.12
CA THR A 324 -9.37 5.63 27.28
C THR A 324 -9.59 7.05 26.78
N THR A 325 -9.19 8.05 27.60
CA THR A 325 -9.33 9.48 27.22
C THR A 325 -8.18 9.90 26.33
N TYR A 326 -8.52 10.33 25.14
CA TYR A 326 -7.63 10.98 24.18
C TYR A 326 -7.85 12.48 24.19
N ARG A 327 -6.85 13.21 23.70
CA ARG A 327 -6.90 14.66 23.48
C ARG A 327 -6.61 14.96 22.05
N TRP A 328 -7.24 15.99 21.54
CA TRP A 328 -6.94 16.53 20.23
C TRP A 328 -5.89 17.63 20.37
N GLY A 329 -4.77 17.51 19.67
CA GLY A 329 -3.69 18.47 19.78
C GLY A 329 -2.51 18.23 18.85
N HIS A 330 -1.55 19.16 18.91
CA HIS A 330 -0.33 19.08 18.10
C HIS A 330 0.81 18.44 18.91
N LYS A 331 1.66 17.69 18.21
CA LYS A 331 2.88 17.14 18.78
C LYS A 331 3.93 18.23 19.04
N GLU A 332 3.95 19.27 18.21
CA GLU A 332 4.83 20.43 18.33
C GLU A 332 4.00 21.72 18.35
N LYS A 333 4.47 22.73 19.10
CA LYS A 333 3.77 24.00 19.21
C LYS A 333 3.60 24.64 17.82
N ASP A 334 2.34 24.96 17.48
CA ASP A 334 1.94 25.70 16.28
C ASP A 334 2.43 25.07 14.95
N LYS A 335 2.73 23.74 14.94
CA LYS A 335 3.21 23.05 13.75
C LYS A 335 2.46 21.75 13.51
N GLY A 336 2.04 21.58 12.26
CA GLY A 336 1.42 20.35 11.75
C GLY A 336 -0.08 20.27 12.02
N GLN A 337 -0.65 19.16 11.61
CA GLN A 337 -2.06 18.84 11.81
C GLN A 337 -2.27 18.35 13.25
N PRO A 338 -3.37 18.76 13.92
CA PRO A 338 -3.72 18.21 15.21
C PRO A 338 -4.05 16.72 15.07
N ASN A 339 -3.58 15.90 16.00
CA ASN A 339 -3.88 14.48 16.06
C ASN A 339 -4.50 14.10 17.41
N LEU A 340 -5.11 12.94 17.44
CA LEU A 340 -5.70 12.37 18.62
C LEU A 340 -4.62 11.61 19.40
N THR A 341 -4.33 12.01 20.64
CA THR A 341 -3.23 11.47 21.43
C THR A 341 -3.58 11.33 22.90
N THR A 342 -2.97 10.38 23.58
CA THR A 342 -3.01 10.27 25.04
C THR A 342 -1.97 11.16 25.72
N ASP A 343 -1.06 11.77 24.95
CA ASP A 343 -0.05 12.69 25.46
C ASP A 343 -0.69 13.89 26.15
N ASN A 344 -0.17 14.22 27.32
CA ASN A 344 -0.65 15.28 28.19
C ASN A 344 0.13 16.59 28.00
N SER A 345 0.78 16.76 26.84
CA SER A 345 1.61 17.92 26.55
C SER A 345 0.80 19.23 26.51
N TYR A 346 1.50 20.34 26.67
CA TYR A 346 0.92 21.67 26.67
C TYR A 346 0.27 22.07 25.32
N TYR A 347 0.69 21.48 24.23
CA TYR A 347 0.22 21.78 22.88
C TYR A 347 -1.16 21.21 22.54
N ASN A 348 -1.78 20.50 23.48
CA ASN A 348 -3.14 19.99 23.36
C ASN A 348 -4.19 20.97 23.90
N LEU A 349 -3.85 22.23 24.09
CA LEU A 349 -4.71 23.27 24.64
C LEU A 349 -5.10 24.28 23.56
N TYR A 350 -6.39 24.58 23.50
CA TYR A 350 -6.97 25.58 22.62
C TYR A 350 -7.49 26.75 23.41
N GLN A 351 -7.21 27.95 22.95
CA GLN A 351 -7.72 29.17 23.54
C GLN A 351 -9.04 29.55 22.85
N LEU A 352 -10.14 29.50 23.57
CA LEU A 352 -11.43 29.96 23.09
C LEU A 352 -11.61 31.44 23.36
N ALA A 353 -12.31 32.13 22.46
CA ALA A 353 -12.61 33.56 22.64
C ALA A 353 -13.45 33.77 23.90
N LEU A 354 -13.07 34.77 24.71
CA LEU A 354 -13.92 35.25 25.76
C LEU A 354 -15.02 36.11 25.14
N GLY A 355 -16.26 35.67 25.24
CA GLY A 355 -17.44 36.43 24.83
C GLY A 355 -18.44 36.55 25.95
N THR A 356 -19.23 37.60 25.91
CA THR A 356 -20.43 37.71 26.70
C THR A 356 -21.60 36.97 26.08
N ASP A 357 -21.48 36.70 24.79
CA ASP A 357 -22.50 36.03 24.01
C ASP A 357 -22.18 34.53 23.86
N PRO A 358 -23.17 33.65 23.94
CA PRO A 358 -22.99 32.22 23.73
C PRO A 358 -22.67 31.90 22.27
N TRP A 359 -21.82 30.90 22.06
CA TRP A 359 -21.42 30.42 20.76
C TRP A 359 -21.88 28.98 20.55
N ASP A 360 -22.22 28.64 19.31
CA ASP A 360 -22.41 27.27 18.88
C ASP A 360 -21.06 26.73 18.38
N TYR A 361 -20.54 25.71 19.03
CA TYR A 361 -19.34 25.00 18.58
C TYR A 361 -19.73 23.70 17.94
N SER A 362 -19.20 23.43 16.75
CA SER A 362 -19.29 22.13 16.11
C SER A 362 -17.97 21.77 15.48
N PHE A 363 -17.65 20.49 15.47
CA PHE A 363 -16.48 19.97 14.79
C PHE A 363 -16.77 18.57 14.24
N ARG A 364 -16.02 18.20 13.22
CA ARG A 364 -16.10 16.93 12.55
C ARG A 364 -14.76 16.22 12.68
N PHE A 365 -14.78 15.01 13.23
CA PHE A 365 -13.63 14.12 13.30
C PHE A 365 -13.61 13.19 12.08
N CYS A 366 -13.61 13.70 10.91
CA CYS A 366 -13.39 12.88 9.71
C CYS A 366 -12.03 13.14 9.09
N ASP A 367 -11.41 14.23 9.52
CA ASP A 367 -10.09 14.65 9.11
C ASP A 367 -9.17 14.63 10.33
N GLU A 368 -7.89 14.43 10.15
CA GLU A 368 -6.88 14.80 11.16
C GLU A 368 -7.01 16.27 11.55
N LEU A 369 -7.83 17.01 10.81
CA LEU A 369 -8.22 18.38 11.02
C LEU A 369 -9.48 18.45 11.88
N LEU A 370 -9.35 19.04 13.04
CA LEU A 370 -10.46 19.61 13.78
C LEU A 370 -11.05 20.75 12.92
N GLN A 371 -12.02 20.45 12.07
CA GLN A 371 -12.82 21.47 11.42
C GLN A 371 -13.87 21.93 12.43
N TRP A 372 -13.68 23.07 13.01
CA TRP A 372 -14.68 23.67 13.87
C TRP A 372 -15.28 24.89 13.23
N GLY A 373 -16.59 25.03 13.39
CA GLY A 373 -17.34 26.20 12.95
C GLY A 373 -17.85 26.93 14.16
N GLU A 374 -17.60 28.22 14.24
CA GLU A 374 -18.23 29.11 15.17
C GLU A 374 -19.42 29.77 14.48
N LYS A 375 -20.57 29.70 15.10
CA LYS A 375 -21.71 30.52 14.72
C LYS A 375 -22.22 31.22 15.98
N GLN A 376 -22.29 32.53 15.91
CA GLN A 376 -22.97 33.32 16.92
C GLN A 376 -24.45 32.92 16.88
N GLY A 377 -24.98 32.50 18.04
CA GLY A 377 -26.37 32.09 18.22
C GLY A 377 -27.33 33.28 18.10
#